data_d8fbfef6b369675b04a6c5206b02e5e8
#
_entry.id   d8fbfef6b369675b04a6c5206b02e5e8
#
_cell.length_a   1.000
_cell.length_b   1.000
_cell.length_c   1.000
_cell.angle_alpha   90.00
_cell.angle_beta   90.00
_cell.angle_gamma   90.00
#
_symmetry.space_group_name_H-M   'P 1'
#
loop_
_entity.id
_entity.type
_entity.pdbx_description
1 polymer ?
#
loop_
_entity_poly.entity_id
_entity_poly.type
_entity_poly.pdbx_seq_one_letter_code
_entity_poly.pdbx_strand_id
1 'polypeptide(L)'
;MAVIKAVSSKAGIGQALDYVTKEEKTEDKLVSGLHCEPDTVKDEMQATKELWGKTGGRTYKHFVQSYHEDEHITPEQAHKNAVELAKNTEAWKGHEVLIATHIDRGHIHSHFIVNSVNYENGHKLQWSKADLQNLKDRCNEQSRQQGLHIPEKGKTFSGEEREETVAWNKETYNLLKQAEKGEVKSYVQDTALAVMDCRETATSREDFIDQ
;
A
#
# COMPACT_ATOMS: atom_id res chain seq x y z
N MET A 1 -5.83 9.66 -8.92
CA MET A 1 -4.67 8.76 -9.13
C MET A 1 -4.72 7.63 -8.11
N ALA A 2 -4.86 6.40 -8.55
CA ALA A 2 -4.83 5.24 -7.68
C ALA A 2 -3.43 4.61 -7.65
N VAL A 3 -2.92 4.28 -6.46
CA VAL A 3 -1.60 3.67 -6.28
C VAL A 3 -1.74 2.37 -5.48
N ILE A 4 -1.09 1.31 -5.94
CA ILE A 4 -1.04 0.02 -5.22
C ILE A 4 0.31 -0.14 -4.52
N LYS A 5 0.25 -0.53 -3.24
CA LYS A 5 1.43 -0.88 -2.44
C LYS A 5 1.23 -2.23 -1.76
N ALA A 6 2.27 -3.07 -1.76
CA ALA A 6 2.36 -4.22 -0.87
C ALA A 6 2.89 -3.74 0.49
N VAL A 7 2.20 -4.10 1.56
CA VAL A 7 2.57 -3.71 2.93
C VAL A 7 3.31 -4.87 3.59
N SER A 8 4.50 -4.59 4.11
CA SER A 8 5.22 -5.54 4.96
C SER A 8 4.82 -5.30 6.41
N SER A 9 4.14 -6.26 7.03
CA SER A 9 3.75 -6.21 8.43
C SER A 9 4.28 -7.43 9.16
N LYS A 10 4.70 -7.22 10.42
CA LYS A 10 5.04 -8.30 11.37
C LYS A 10 3.85 -8.66 12.27
N ALA A 11 2.73 -7.93 12.17
CA ALA A 11 1.53 -8.19 12.94
C ALA A 11 0.91 -9.55 12.58
N GLY A 12 0.29 -10.20 13.55
CA GLY A 12 -0.52 -11.40 13.31
C GLY A 12 -1.77 -11.07 12.47
N ILE A 13 -2.32 -12.10 11.81
CA ILE A 13 -3.49 -11.92 10.94
C ILE A 13 -4.69 -11.33 11.69
N GLY A 14 -4.95 -11.78 12.94
CA GLY A 14 -6.03 -11.22 13.76
C GLY A 14 -5.87 -9.71 13.96
N GLN A 15 -4.68 -9.25 14.36
CA GLN A 15 -4.41 -7.83 14.53
C GLN A 15 -4.56 -7.03 13.22
N ALA A 16 -4.20 -7.63 12.09
CA ALA A 16 -4.36 -6.99 10.79
C ALA A 16 -5.84 -6.85 10.40
N LEU A 17 -6.64 -7.90 10.63
CA LEU A 17 -8.08 -7.89 10.39
C LEU A 17 -8.77 -6.89 11.32
N ASP A 18 -8.53 -6.95 12.63
CA ASP A 18 -9.08 -6.03 13.63
C ASP A 18 -8.75 -4.56 13.32
N TYR A 19 -7.56 -4.30 12.73
CA TYR A 19 -7.15 -2.95 12.33
C TYR A 19 -7.95 -2.42 11.14
N VAL A 20 -8.19 -3.26 10.13
CA VAL A 20 -8.83 -2.80 8.88
C VAL A 20 -10.37 -2.77 8.97
N THR A 21 -10.96 -3.44 9.95
CA THR A 21 -12.42 -3.46 10.18
C THR A 21 -12.88 -2.52 11.31
N LYS A 22 -11.99 -1.68 11.85
CA LYS A 22 -12.37 -0.73 12.90
C LYS A 22 -13.45 0.25 12.40
N GLU A 23 -14.55 0.37 13.14
CA GLU A 23 -15.69 1.27 12.85
C GLU A 23 -15.28 2.74 12.67
N GLU A 24 -14.26 3.21 13.41
CA GLU A 24 -13.72 4.56 13.27
C GLU A 24 -13.03 4.85 11.93
N LYS A 25 -12.76 3.82 11.12
CA LYS A 25 -12.02 3.89 9.85
C LYS A 25 -12.85 3.57 8.63
N THR A 26 -13.86 2.75 8.79
CA THR A 26 -14.69 2.23 7.72
C THR A 26 -16.14 2.11 8.18
N GLU A 27 -17.05 1.92 7.26
CA GLU A 27 -18.46 1.61 7.50
C GLU A 27 -18.73 0.17 7.03
N ASP A 28 -19.72 -0.51 7.60
CA ASP A 28 -20.07 -1.91 7.25
C ASP A 28 -20.24 -2.13 5.74
N LYS A 29 -20.90 -1.18 5.05
CA LYS A 29 -21.07 -1.20 3.59
C LYS A 29 -19.77 -1.09 2.78
N LEU A 30 -18.67 -0.73 3.43
CA LEU A 30 -17.33 -0.58 2.83
C LEU A 30 -16.39 -1.72 3.25
N VAL A 31 -16.95 -2.82 3.77
CA VAL A 31 -16.22 -4.05 4.08
C VAL A 31 -16.84 -5.20 3.28
N SER A 32 -16.03 -5.97 2.59
CA SER A 32 -16.46 -7.12 1.78
C SER A 32 -15.49 -8.28 1.91
N GLY A 33 -16.02 -9.48 1.89
CA GLY A 33 -15.25 -10.71 1.76
C GLY A 33 -15.29 -11.26 0.33
N LEU A 34 -14.18 -11.80 -0.12
CA LEU A 34 -14.11 -12.65 -1.31
C LEU A 34 -13.74 -14.06 -0.84
N HIS A 35 -14.64 -15.01 -1.03
CA HIS A 35 -14.58 -16.39 -0.51
C HIS A 35 -14.50 -16.47 1.04
N CYS A 36 -15.00 -15.46 1.72
CA CYS A 36 -15.17 -15.40 3.17
C CYS A 36 -16.23 -14.36 3.54
N GLU A 37 -16.79 -14.49 4.74
CA GLU A 37 -17.71 -13.51 5.30
C GLU A 37 -16.95 -12.54 6.22
N PRO A 38 -17.17 -11.21 6.12
CA PRO A 38 -16.46 -10.23 6.93
C PRO A 38 -16.48 -10.50 8.43
N ASP A 39 -17.62 -10.91 8.97
CA ASP A 39 -17.82 -11.12 10.43
C ASP A 39 -17.08 -12.35 10.96
N THR A 40 -16.85 -13.36 10.12
CA THR A 40 -16.22 -14.64 10.50
C THR A 40 -14.86 -14.85 9.84
N VAL A 41 -14.37 -13.89 9.05
CA VAL A 41 -13.16 -13.99 8.24
C VAL A 41 -11.92 -14.48 9.00
N LYS A 42 -11.79 -14.07 10.25
CA LYS A 42 -10.65 -14.47 11.09
C LYS A 42 -10.64 -15.98 11.34
N ASP A 43 -11.79 -16.53 11.71
CA ASP A 43 -11.95 -17.95 11.99
C ASP A 43 -11.89 -18.77 10.70
N GLU A 44 -12.48 -18.29 9.61
CA GLU A 44 -12.43 -18.94 8.30
C GLU A 44 -11.00 -19.04 7.77
N MET A 45 -10.27 -17.92 7.76
CA MET A 45 -8.85 -17.91 7.34
C MET A 45 -7.97 -18.77 8.22
N GLN A 46 -8.28 -18.89 9.50
CA GLN A 46 -7.57 -19.77 10.42
C GLN A 46 -7.92 -21.23 10.17
N ALA A 47 -9.19 -21.56 10.01
CA ALA A 47 -9.68 -22.91 9.71
C ALA A 47 -9.06 -23.46 8.42
N THR A 48 -8.97 -22.63 7.36
CA THR A 48 -8.27 -22.99 6.12
C THR A 48 -6.81 -23.41 6.39
N LYS A 49 -6.07 -22.64 7.20
CA LYS A 49 -4.68 -22.97 7.53
C LYS A 49 -4.54 -24.26 8.33
N GLU A 50 -5.46 -24.48 9.27
CA GLU A 50 -5.49 -25.70 10.11
C GLU A 50 -5.85 -26.92 9.28
N LEU A 51 -6.87 -26.83 8.42
CA LEU A 51 -7.27 -27.89 7.50
C LEU A 51 -6.09 -28.41 6.67
N TRP A 52 -5.26 -27.50 6.17
CA TRP A 52 -4.10 -27.84 5.35
C TRP A 52 -2.79 -28.00 6.14
N GLY A 53 -2.81 -27.91 7.48
CA GLY A 53 -1.63 -28.01 8.34
C GLY A 53 -0.58 -26.92 8.09
N LYS A 54 -0.99 -25.72 7.65
CA LYS A 54 -0.09 -24.63 7.22
C LYS A 54 -0.22 -23.37 8.07
N THR A 55 -0.20 -23.53 9.38
CA THR A 55 -0.35 -22.46 10.37
C THR A 55 0.92 -21.60 10.56
N GLY A 56 2.10 -22.11 10.18
CA GLY A 56 3.39 -21.46 10.39
C GLY A 56 3.83 -20.53 9.25
N GLY A 57 4.83 -19.70 9.52
CA GLY A 57 5.41 -18.76 8.57
C GLY A 57 4.49 -17.56 8.28
N ARG A 58 4.52 -17.05 7.04
CA ARG A 58 3.64 -15.95 6.65
C ARG A 58 2.19 -16.43 6.58
N THR A 59 1.30 -15.78 7.34
CA THR A 59 -0.12 -16.15 7.48
C THR A 59 -1.05 -15.36 6.57
N TYR A 60 -0.62 -14.22 6.04
CA TYR A 60 -1.36 -13.38 5.10
C TYR A 60 -0.44 -12.49 4.29
N LYS A 61 -0.97 -11.89 3.23
CA LYS A 61 -0.38 -10.74 2.55
C LYS A 61 -1.34 -9.55 2.61
N HIS A 62 -0.77 -8.36 2.74
CA HIS A 62 -1.51 -7.11 2.86
C HIS A 62 -1.15 -6.18 1.71
N PHE A 63 -2.16 -5.66 1.02
CA PHE A 63 -2.01 -4.66 -0.02
C PHE A 63 -2.92 -3.47 0.28
N VAL A 64 -2.57 -2.33 -0.29
CA VAL A 64 -3.36 -1.11 -0.16
C VAL A 64 -3.47 -0.45 -1.53
N GLN A 65 -4.70 -0.16 -1.93
CA GLN A 65 -5.02 0.74 -3.04
C GLN A 65 -5.37 2.09 -2.45
N SER A 66 -4.66 3.14 -2.84
CA SER A 66 -4.84 4.48 -2.28
C SER A 66 -5.08 5.47 -3.39
N TYR A 67 -6.08 6.32 -3.24
CA TYR A 67 -6.40 7.41 -4.15
C TYR A 67 -5.74 8.71 -3.68
N HIS A 68 -5.49 9.65 -4.58
CA HIS A 68 -5.01 10.97 -4.20
C HIS A 68 -6.16 11.76 -3.55
N GLU A 69 -5.85 12.69 -2.65
CA GLU A 69 -6.86 13.51 -1.95
C GLU A 69 -7.71 14.36 -2.90
N ASP A 70 -7.13 14.83 -4.01
CA ASP A 70 -7.82 15.59 -5.05
C ASP A 70 -8.52 14.71 -6.09
N GLU A 71 -8.53 13.38 -5.91
CA GLU A 71 -9.22 12.51 -6.84
C GLU A 71 -10.72 12.49 -6.59
N HIS A 72 -11.51 12.78 -7.62
CA HIS A 72 -12.96 12.78 -7.53
C HIS A 72 -13.53 11.35 -7.56
N ILE A 73 -13.48 10.68 -6.41
CA ILE A 73 -14.04 9.34 -6.23
C ILE A 73 -14.80 9.24 -4.90
N THR A 74 -15.95 8.59 -4.91
CA THR A 74 -16.69 8.32 -3.66
C THR A 74 -16.16 7.08 -2.95
N PRO A 75 -16.37 6.95 -1.62
CA PRO A 75 -16.00 5.75 -0.87
C PRO A 75 -16.62 4.47 -1.46
N GLU A 76 -17.87 4.51 -1.86
CA GLU A 76 -18.57 3.38 -2.46
C GLU A 76 -17.97 2.98 -3.81
N GLN A 77 -17.62 3.96 -4.64
CA GLN A 77 -16.96 3.69 -5.92
C GLN A 77 -15.56 3.12 -5.71
N ALA A 78 -14.81 3.64 -4.75
CA ALA A 78 -13.49 3.12 -4.39
C ALA A 78 -13.57 1.68 -3.87
N HIS A 79 -14.58 1.38 -3.04
CA HIS A 79 -14.82 0.04 -2.54
C HIS A 79 -15.20 -0.94 -3.65
N LYS A 80 -16.12 -0.54 -4.53
CA LYS A 80 -16.50 -1.33 -5.71
C LYS A 80 -15.28 -1.63 -6.59
N ASN A 81 -14.43 -0.64 -6.82
CA ASN A 81 -13.19 -0.79 -7.56
C ASN A 81 -12.24 -1.79 -6.89
N ALA A 82 -12.11 -1.74 -5.57
CA ALA A 82 -11.29 -2.67 -4.82
C ALA A 82 -11.81 -4.11 -4.91
N VAL A 83 -13.12 -4.30 -4.78
CA VAL A 83 -13.75 -5.62 -4.91
C VAL A 83 -13.55 -6.19 -6.33
N GLU A 84 -13.74 -5.38 -7.35
CA GLU A 84 -13.53 -5.77 -8.74
C GLU A 84 -12.06 -6.11 -9.03
N LEU A 85 -11.14 -5.29 -8.52
CA LEU A 85 -9.70 -5.55 -8.63
C LEU A 85 -9.32 -6.88 -7.98
N ALA A 86 -9.86 -7.17 -6.79
CA ALA A 86 -9.60 -8.43 -6.08
C ALA A 86 -10.13 -9.64 -6.88
N LYS A 87 -11.36 -9.57 -7.39
CA LYS A 87 -11.98 -10.63 -8.21
C LYS A 87 -11.17 -10.96 -9.48
N ASN A 88 -10.57 -9.94 -10.08
CA ASN A 88 -9.82 -10.06 -11.32
C ASN A 88 -8.31 -10.33 -11.11
N THR A 89 -7.83 -10.43 -9.86
CA THR A 89 -6.43 -10.71 -9.58
C THR A 89 -6.17 -12.21 -9.58
N GLU A 90 -5.57 -12.71 -10.65
CA GLU A 90 -5.34 -14.15 -10.89
C GLU A 90 -4.58 -14.83 -9.74
N ALA A 91 -3.54 -14.16 -9.20
CA ALA A 91 -2.73 -14.69 -8.11
C ALA A 91 -3.51 -14.86 -6.78
N TRP A 92 -4.72 -14.29 -6.66
CA TRP A 92 -5.56 -14.42 -5.46
C TRP A 92 -6.68 -15.43 -5.61
N LYS A 93 -6.80 -16.08 -6.77
CA LYS A 93 -7.81 -17.15 -6.97
C LYS A 93 -7.63 -18.29 -5.97
N GLY A 94 -8.73 -18.71 -5.37
CA GLY A 94 -8.74 -19.74 -4.32
C GLY A 94 -8.19 -19.28 -2.97
N HIS A 95 -8.01 -17.98 -2.76
CA HIS A 95 -7.66 -17.42 -1.46
C HIS A 95 -8.82 -16.57 -0.92
N GLU A 96 -9.05 -16.63 0.39
CA GLU A 96 -9.97 -15.70 1.06
C GLU A 96 -9.31 -14.31 1.09
N VAL A 97 -10.09 -13.29 0.76
CA VAL A 97 -9.64 -11.90 0.77
C VAL A 97 -10.66 -11.03 1.51
N LEU A 98 -10.23 -10.39 2.59
CA LEU A 98 -10.99 -9.30 3.19
C LEU A 98 -10.60 -7.98 2.55
N ILE A 99 -11.60 -7.19 2.18
CA ILE A 99 -11.46 -5.88 1.55
C ILE A 99 -12.17 -4.87 2.44
N ALA A 100 -11.44 -3.85 2.91
CA ALA A 100 -12.00 -2.78 3.72
C ALA A 100 -11.54 -1.43 3.18
N THR A 101 -12.48 -0.53 2.90
CA THR A 101 -12.19 0.81 2.40
C THR A 101 -12.28 1.81 3.55
N HIS A 102 -11.19 2.51 3.79
CA HIS A 102 -11.03 3.49 4.86
C HIS A 102 -11.30 4.91 4.37
N ILE A 103 -11.96 5.68 5.23
CA ILE A 103 -12.35 7.08 5.01
C ILE A 103 -11.85 8.02 6.14
N ASP A 104 -11.04 7.48 7.07
CA ASP A 104 -10.54 8.17 8.27
C ASP A 104 -9.44 9.21 7.99
N ARG A 105 -8.97 9.31 6.74
CA ARG A 105 -7.90 10.21 6.34
C ARG A 105 -8.36 11.13 5.21
N GLY A 106 -7.54 12.14 4.88
CA GLY A 106 -7.79 13.05 3.78
C GLY A 106 -7.85 12.40 2.39
N HIS A 107 -7.58 11.10 2.30
CA HIS A 107 -7.64 10.33 1.05
C HIS A 107 -8.26 8.95 1.28
N ILE A 108 -9.06 8.50 0.33
CA ILE A 108 -9.71 7.19 0.37
C ILE A 108 -8.68 6.10 0.04
N HIS A 109 -8.70 5.01 0.81
CA HIS A 109 -7.81 3.88 0.55
C HIS A 109 -8.46 2.55 0.95
N SER A 110 -8.24 1.53 0.13
CA SER A 110 -8.78 0.19 0.35
C SER A 110 -7.67 -0.79 0.72
N HIS A 111 -7.89 -1.54 1.78
CA HIS A 111 -7.01 -2.59 2.27
C HIS A 111 -7.46 -3.95 1.73
N PHE A 112 -6.50 -4.80 1.38
CA PHE A 112 -6.72 -6.19 1.01
C PHE A 112 -5.91 -7.09 1.94
N ILE A 113 -6.58 -7.90 2.73
CA ILE A 113 -5.96 -8.94 3.56
C ILE A 113 -6.20 -10.27 2.88
N VAL A 114 -5.17 -10.82 2.26
CA VAL A 114 -5.23 -12.06 1.48
C VAL A 114 -4.68 -13.20 2.33
N ASN A 115 -5.49 -14.23 2.56
CA ASN A 115 -5.03 -15.44 3.26
C ASN A 115 -3.85 -16.07 2.53
N SER A 116 -2.85 -16.52 3.26
CA SER A 116 -1.65 -17.10 2.66
C SER A 116 -1.85 -18.54 2.16
N VAL A 117 -2.91 -19.22 2.54
CA VAL A 117 -3.21 -20.59 2.13
C VAL A 117 -4.42 -20.59 1.22
N ASN A 118 -4.32 -21.24 0.08
CA ASN A 118 -5.41 -21.43 -0.86
C ASN A 118 -6.38 -22.48 -0.27
N TYR A 119 -7.66 -22.14 -0.19
CA TYR A 119 -8.67 -23.01 0.42
C TYR A 119 -9.00 -24.24 -0.44
N GLU A 120 -8.81 -24.17 -1.76
CA GLU A 120 -9.11 -25.27 -2.68
C GLU A 120 -8.02 -26.35 -2.69
N ASN A 121 -6.75 -25.96 -2.63
CA ASN A 121 -5.62 -26.86 -2.85
C ASN A 121 -4.51 -26.80 -1.78
N GLY A 122 -4.64 -25.93 -0.80
CA GLY A 122 -3.71 -25.77 0.29
C GLY A 122 -2.36 -25.16 -0.08
N HIS A 123 -2.14 -24.72 -1.31
CA HIS A 123 -0.88 -24.09 -1.67
C HIS A 123 -0.74 -22.71 -1.01
N LYS A 124 0.48 -22.38 -0.60
CA LYS A 124 0.76 -21.02 -0.11
C LYS A 124 0.89 -20.04 -1.26
N LEU A 125 0.29 -18.87 -1.05
CA LEU A 125 0.33 -17.75 -1.97
C LEU A 125 1.79 -17.43 -2.37
N GLN A 126 2.10 -17.64 -3.62
CA GLN A 126 3.31 -17.16 -4.25
C GLN A 126 3.05 -15.76 -4.82
N TRP A 127 3.98 -14.85 -4.58
CA TRP A 127 3.83 -13.47 -5.01
C TRP A 127 5.17 -12.91 -5.48
N SER A 128 5.26 -12.61 -6.74
CA SER A 128 6.44 -12.09 -7.42
C SER A 128 6.36 -10.57 -7.66
N LYS A 129 7.44 -10.01 -8.18
CA LYS A 129 7.44 -8.62 -8.68
C LYS A 129 6.52 -8.46 -9.90
N ALA A 130 6.42 -9.50 -10.74
CA ALA A 130 5.52 -9.50 -11.89
C ALA A 130 4.05 -9.46 -11.46
N ASP A 131 3.66 -10.20 -10.42
CA ASP A 131 2.28 -10.17 -9.90
C ASP A 131 1.92 -8.78 -9.35
N LEU A 132 2.87 -8.13 -8.68
CA LEU A 132 2.66 -6.74 -8.22
C LEU A 132 2.52 -5.77 -9.40
N GLN A 133 3.30 -5.96 -10.46
CA GLN A 133 3.18 -5.12 -11.65
C GLN A 133 1.84 -5.35 -12.35
N ASN A 134 1.42 -6.59 -12.52
CA ASN A 134 0.11 -6.93 -13.09
C ASN A 134 -1.05 -6.33 -12.29
N LEU A 135 -0.96 -6.34 -10.95
CA LEU A 135 -1.96 -5.71 -10.09
C LEU A 135 -2.01 -4.19 -10.30
N LYS A 136 -0.85 -3.53 -10.44
CA LYS A 136 -0.78 -2.09 -10.74
C LYS A 136 -1.35 -1.77 -12.12
N ASP A 137 -1.04 -2.58 -13.12
CA ASP A 137 -1.51 -2.37 -14.50
C ASP A 137 -3.03 -2.51 -14.59
N ARG A 138 -3.62 -3.48 -13.86
CA ARG A 138 -5.09 -3.62 -13.74
C ARG A 138 -5.72 -2.42 -13.01
N CYS A 139 -5.09 -1.95 -11.94
CA CYS A 139 -5.54 -0.75 -11.23
C CYS A 139 -5.51 0.49 -12.15
N ASN A 140 -4.46 0.65 -12.95
CA ASN A 140 -4.34 1.74 -13.92
C ASN A 140 -5.39 1.62 -15.03
N GLU A 141 -5.65 0.40 -15.52
CA GLU A 141 -6.68 0.18 -16.54
C GLU A 141 -8.09 0.51 -16.00
N GLN A 142 -8.40 0.08 -14.78
CA GLN A 142 -9.65 0.45 -14.10
C GLN A 142 -9.78 1.97 -13.93
N SER A 143 -8.68 2.66 -13.54
CA SER A 143 -8.65 4.11 -13.44
C SER A 143 -8.89 4.78 -14.80
N ARG A 144 -8.29 4.27 -15.87
CA ARG A 144 -8.48 4.78 -17.25
C ARG A 144 -9.92 4.67 -17.70
N GLN A 145 -10.57 3.54 -17.46
CA GLN A 145 -11.98 3.31 -17.82
C GLN A 145 -12.95 4.25 -17.10
N GLN A 146 -12.56 4.74 -15.93
CA GLN A 146 -13.35 5.65 -15.11
C GLN A 146 -12.95 7.12 -15.25
N GLY A 147 -11.99 7.44 -16.13
CA GLY A 147 -11.50 8.79 -16.31
C GLY A 147 -10.71 9.34 -15.11
N LEU A 148 -10.22 8.47 -14.23
CA LEU A 148 -9.41 8.85 -13.09
C LEU A 148 -7.96 9.07 -13.50
N HIS A 149 -7.23 9.83 -12.72
CA HIS A 149 -5.82 10.13 -12.96
C HIS A 149 -4.95 8.87 -12.89
N ILE A 150 -4.03 8.70 -13.84
CA ILE A 150 -3.07 7.59 -13.87
C ILE A 150 -1.71 8.10 -13.39
N PRO A 151 -1.03 7.39 -12.46
CA PRO A 151 0.29 7.81 -12.00
C PRO A 151 1.31 7.74 -13.13
N GLU A 152 2.00 8.84 -13.38
CA GLU A 152 3.16 8.90 -14.26
C GLU A 152 4.44 8.88 -13.43
N LYS A 153 5.44 8.11 -13.91
CA LYS A 153 6.74 8.02 -13.22
C LYS A 153 7.44 9.38 -13.26
N GLY A 154 7.86 9.87 -12.10
CA GLY A 154 8.57 11.14 -11.97
C GLY A 154 7.67 12.36 -11.95
N LYS A 155 6.34 12.21 -11.99
CA LYS A 155 5.41 13.35 -11.94
C LYS A 155 4.57 13.36 -10.66
N THR A 156 4.12 14.56 -10.28
CA THR A 156 3.12 14.80 -9.24
C THR A 156 1.71 14.51 -9.77
N PHE A 157 0.68 14.65 -8.93
CA PHE A 157 -0.72 14.57 -9.38
C PHE A 157 -1.09 15.68 -10.37
N SER A 158 -0.53 16.89 -10.20
CA SER A 158 -0.70 18.03 -11.10
C SER A 158 0.06 17.91 -12.43
N GLY A 159 0.86 16.87 -12.61
CA GLY A 159 1.65 16.64 -13.83
C GLY A 159 3.03 17.31 -13.84
N GLU A 160 3.39 18.00 -12.77
CA GLU A 160 4.71 18.62 -12.61
C GLU A 160 5.79 17.53 -12.37
N GLU A 161 7.00 17.78 -12.83
CA GLU A 161 8.13 16.92 -12.53
C GLU A 161 8.41 16.92 -11.02
N ARG A 162 8.58 15.74 -10.45
CA ARG A 162 9.04 15.62 -9.06
C ARG A 162 10.51 15.96 -9.03
N GLU A 163 10.89 16.84 -8.13
CA GLU A 163 12.28 16.98 -7.75
C GLU A 163 12.86 15.61 -7.35
N GLU A 164 14.11 15.35 -7.75
CA GLU A 164 14.82 14.12 -7.37
C GLU A 164 14.94 14.09 -5.85
N THR A 165 14.03 13.39 -5.20
CA THR A 165 14.12 13.16 -3.75
C THR A 165 15.03 11.97 -3.49
N VAL A 166 16.00 12.16 -2.63
CA VAL A 166 16.81 11.05 -2.10
C VAL A 166 15.86 10.03 -1.46
N ALA A 167 15.95 8.78 -1.90
CA ALA A 167 15.13 7.69 -1.35
C ALA A 167 15.62 7.31 0.06
N TRP A 168 15.12 8.01 1.07
CA TRP A 168 15.40 7.71 2.47
C TRP A 168 14.68 6.43 2.91
N ASN A 169 15.32 5.67 3.81
CA ASN A 169 14.59 4.64 4.54
C ASN A 169 13.53 5.29 5.46
N LYS A 170 12.54 4.51 5.91
CA LYS A 170 11.41 5.04 6.71
C LYS A 170 11.86 5.73 8.01
N GLU A 171 12.91 5.23 8.64
CA GLU A 171 13.43 5.77 9.91
C GLU A 171 14.08 7.13 9.68
N THR A 172 14.95 7.24 8.67
CA THR A 172 15.57 8.50 8.25
C THR A 172 14.53 9.52 7.80
N TYR A 173 13.53 9.10 7.01
CA TYR A 173 12.43 9.98 6.60
C TYR A 173 11.65 10.54 7.80
N ASN A 174 11.32 9.71 8.78
CA ASN A 174 10.62 10.16 9.99
C ASN A 174 11.48 11.11 10.83
N LEU A 175 12.79 10.84 10.95
CA LEU A 175 13.74 11.71 11.64
C LEU A 175 13.82 13.09 10.98
N LEU A 176 13.93 13.14 9.66
CA LEU A 176 13.96 14.39 8.90
C LEU A 176 12.66 15.20 9.10
N LYS A 177 11.51 14.52 9.06
CA LYS A 177 10.22 15.17 9.29
C LYS A 177 10.04 15.72 10.71
N GLN A 178 10.63 15.08 11.72
CA GLN A 178 10.67 15.59 13.09
C GLN A 178 11.65 16.78 13.21
N ALA A 179 12.77 16.72 12.49
CA ALA A 179 13.74 17.82 12.46
C ALA A 179 13.17 19.08 11.78
N GLU A 180 12.41 18.93 10.69
CA GLU A 180 11.69 20.05 10.05
C GLU A 180 10.70 20.75 11.02
N LYS A 181 10.11 19.99 11.94
CA LYS A 181 9.23 20.53 13.00
C LYS A 181 9.97 21.13 14.19
N GLY A 182 11.29 21.06 14.22
CA GLY A 182 12.12 21.51 15.33
C GLY A 182 12.06 20.60 16.58
N GLU A 183 11.49 19.40 16.46
CA GLU A 183 11.34 18.46 17.58
C GLU A 183 12.66 17.75 17.91
N VAL A 184 13.53 17.56 16.91
CA VAL A 184 14.83 16.85 17.04
C VAL A 184 15.87 17.53 16.16
N LYS A 185 17.12 17.66 16.66
CA LYS A 185 18.25 18.07 15.82
C LYS A 185 18.72 16.89 14.98
N SER A 186 18.79 17.05 13.66
CA SER A 186 19.23 16.02 12.74
C SER A 186 20.48 16.41 11.98
N TYR A 187 21.63 15.82 12.35
CA TYR A 187 22.86 15.97 11.59
C TYR A 187 22.78 15.38 10.17
N VAL A 188 21.86 14.44 9.93
CA VAL A 188 21.58 13.89 8.60
C VAL A 188 20.95 14.95 7.70
N GLN A 189 20.07 15.78 8.25
CA GLN A 189 19.46 16.90 7.51
C GLN A 189 20.51 17.98 7.21
N ASP A 190 21.31 18.37 8.21
CA ASP A 190 22.36 19.37 8.04
C ASP A 190 23.36 18.92 6.96
N THR A 191 23.78 17.64 7.00
CA THR A 191 24.67 17.07 5.98
C THR A 191 24.01 17.00 4.60
N ALA A 192 22.73 16.62 4.52
CA ALA A 192 22.02 16.54 3.25
C ALA A 192 21.88 17.92 2.61
N LEU A 193 21.55 18.95 3.40
CA LEU A 193 21.47 20.34 2.93
C LEU A 193 22.83 20.84 2.44
N ALA A 194 23.90 20.58 3.20
CA ALA A 194 25.26 20.96 2.79
C ALA A 194 25.68 20.27 1.48
N VAL A 195 25.39 18.98 1.31
CA VAL A 195 25.67 18.25 0.07
C VAL A 195 24.86 18.79 -1.10
N MET A 196 23.60 19.18 -0.88
CA MET A 196 22.76 19.78 -1.93
C MET A 196 23.31 21.15 -2.37
N ASP A 197 23.69 21.98 -1.40
CA ASP A 197 24.28 23.30 -1.66
C ASP A 197 25.61 23.18 -2.42
N CYS A 198 26.51 22.28 -1.97
CA CYS A 198 27.76 21.99 -2.69
C CYS A 198 27.50 21.47 -4.11
N ARG A 199 26.44 20.66 -4.32
CA ARG A 199 26.09 20.12 -5.63
C ARG A 199 25.61 21.21 -6.61
N GLU A 200 24.94 22.25 -6.11
CA GLU A 200 24.48 23.40 -6.90
C GLU A 200 25.59 24.38 -7.22
N THR A 201 26.57 24.51 -6.32
CA THR A 201 27.63 25.52 -6.42
C THR A 201 28.93 24.99 -7.02
N ALA A 202 29.22 23.69 -6.90
CA ALA A 202 30.43 23.08 -7.39
C ALA A 202 30.53 23.06 -8.93
N THR A 203 31.70 23.48 -9.43
CA THR A 203 31.99 23.52 -10.87
C THR A 203 32.70 22.26 -11.38
N SER A 204 33.28 21.46 -10.47
CA SER A 204 33.93 20.18 -10.76
C SER A 204 33.77 19.19 -9.62
N ARG A 205 34.16 17.92 -9.84
CA ARG A 205 34.15 16.90 -8.81
C ARG A 205 35.15 17.23 -7.68
N GLU A 206 36.32 17.73 -8.04
CA GLU A 206 37.35 18.15 -7.06
C GLU A 206 36.81 19.32 -6.22
N ASP A 207 36.23 20.33 -6.82
CA ASP A 207 35.59 21.46 -6.16
C ASP A 207 34.46 21.01 -5.19
N PHE A 208 33.64 20.02 -5.59
CA PHE A 208 32.62 19.45 -4.72
C PHE A 208 33.16 18.71 -3.49
N ILE A 209 34.33 18.10 -3.61
CA ILE A 209 35.00 17.39 -2.47
C ILE A 209 35.65 18.36 -1.50
N ASP A 210 36.10 19.51 -1.98
CA ASP A 210 36.82 20.52 -1.22
C ASP A 210 35.88 21.52 -0.50
N GLN A 211 34.57 21.59 -0.88
CA GLN A 211 33.56 22.38 -0.20
C GLN A 211 32.97 21.66 1.01
#